data_1fa985a80096e5330251a3e29110a359
#
_entry.id   1fa985a80096e5330251a3e29110a359
#
_cell.length_a   1.000
_cell.length_b   1.000
_cell.length_c   1.000
_cell.angle_alpha   90.00
_cell.angle_beta   90.00
_cell.angle_gamma   90.00
#
_symmetry.space_group_name_H-M   'P 1'
#
loop_
_entity.id
_entity.type
_entity.pdbx_description
1 polymer ?
#
loop_
_entity_poly.entity_id
_entity_poly.type
_entity_poly.pdbx_seq_one_letter_code
_entity_poly.pdbx_strand_id
1 'polypeptide(L)'
;MEMRQGGGFATLTPEILLGPLNDVEQKYAPARLFVAGPMEIPLPSPRVSLVGSRKASRRGLEAAREIARFLVRKDAIIVSGLAEGIDTAAHTSALNNAGRTVAVIATPLDRSYPAGNAGLQDKIMREHLVISQFEIGDSVLKQNFIFRNRTMALISNATIIVEAKDDSGSLHQGWEALRLGRPLFIWRDVLDDPSVKVPQDMLKYGAIRLDELEEILPSLPQNESLLEIVQ
;
A
#
# COMPACT_ATOMS: atom_id res chain seq x y z
N MET A 1 -17.15 -16.69 -7.93
CA MET A 1 -15.69 -16.86 -7.86
C MET A 1 -15.26 -17.71 -9.05
N GLU A 2 -14.90 -17.08 -10.15
CA GLU A 2 -14.36 -17.80 -11.30
C GLU A 2 -12.85 -17.95 -11.14
N MET A 3 -12.41 -19.09 -10.64
CA MET A 3 -11.02 -19.49 -10.77
C MET A 3 -10.80 -20.04 -12.19
N ARG A 4 -10.20 -19.26 -13.07
CA ARG A 4 -9.69 -19.77 -14.33
C ARG A 4 -8.48 -20.68 -14.05
N GLN A 5 -8.62 -21.96 -14.32
CA GLN A 5 -7.52 -22.92 -14.33
C GLN A 5 -6.54 -22.52 -15.43
N GLY A 6 -5.34 -22.07 -15.05
CA GLY A 6 -4.27 -21.70 -15.97
C GLY A 6 -3.47 -20.49 -15.49
N GLY A 7 -2.83 -20.59 -14.31
CA GLY A 7 -1.89 -19.56 -13.85
C GLY A 7 -2.22 -18.84 -12.54
N GLY A 8 -3.05 -19.38 -11.66
CA GLY A 8 -3.15 -18.90 -10.26
C GLY A 8 -3.73 -17.49 -10.07
N PHE A 9 -4.38 -16.88 -11.08
CA PHE A 9 -4.99 -15.56 -11.00
C PHE A 9 -6.48 -15.65 -10.74
N ALA A 10 -7.01 -14.82 -9.84
CA ALA A 10 -8.44 -14.68 -9.60
C ALA A 10 -8.91 -13.26 -9.93
N THR A 11 -10.18 -13.12 -10.33
CA THR A 11 -10.84 -11.83 -10.52
C THR A 11 -11.85 -11.64 -9.41
N LEU A 12 -11.77 -10.53 -8.71
CA LEU A 12 -12.62 -10.20 -7.56
C LEU A 12 -13.23 -8.80 -7.74
N THR A 13 -14.35 -8.54 -7.06
CA THR A 13 -14.78 -7.17 -6.81
C THR A 13 -14.08 -6.61 -5.57
N PRO A 14 -14.00 -5.28 -5.41
CA PRO A 14 -13.44 -4.68 -4.21
C PRO A 14 -14.14 -5.15 -2.92
N GLU A 15 -15.45 -5.37 -2.96
CA GLU A 15 -16.24 -5.85 -1.81
C GLU A 15 -15.87 -7.28 -1.39
N ILE A 16 -15.56 -8.15 -2.36
CA ILE A 16 -15.07 -9.51 -2.05
C ILE A 16 -13.68 -9.43 -1.40
N LEU A 17 -12.82 -8.52 -1.90
CA LEU A 17 -11.46 -8.39 -1.40
C LEU A 17 -11.38 -7.73 -0.03
N LEU A 18 -12.25 -6.76 0.28
CA LEU A 18 -12.11 -5.85 1.43
C LEU A 18 -13.26 -5.96 2.46
N GLY A 19 -14.37 -6.59 2.09
CA GLY A 19 -15.65 -6.51 2.79
C GLY A 19 -16.49 -5.32 2.31
N PRO A 20 -17.57 -4.97 3.02
CA PRO A 20 -18.46 -3.88 2.64
C PRO A 20 -17.73 -2.55 2.48
N LEU A 21 -18.04 -1.82 1.40
CA LEU A 21 -17.52 -0.49 1.12
C LEU A 21 -18.57 0.56 1.46
N ASN A 22 -18.13 1.71 1.98
CA ASN A 22 -19.01 2.87 2.15
C ASN A 22 -19.24 3.59 0.80
N ASP A 23 -20.18 4.56 0.78
CA ASP A 23 -20.60 5.27 -0.44
C ASP A 23 -19.43 5.96 -1.17
N VAL A 24 -18.47 6.52 -0.40
CA VAL A 24 -17.31 7.20 -0.98
C VAL A 24 -16.35 6.18 -1.59
N GLU A 25 -16.10 5.09 -0.91
CA GLU A 25 -15.25 3.99 -1.39
C GLU A 25 -15.85 3.36 -2.66
N GLN A 26 -17.16 3.06 -2.66
CA GLN A 26 -17.87 2.51 -3.83
C GLN A 26 -17.75 3.42 -5.06
N LYS A 27 -17.90 4.72 -4.87
CA LYS A 27 -17.80 5.71 -5.97
C LYS A 27 -16.46 5.70 -6.67
N TYR A 28 -15.37 5.38 -5.95
CA TYR A 28 -14.00 5.45 -6.47
C TYR A 28 -13.32 4.08 -6.63
N ALA A 29 -13.99 3.01 -6.22
CA ALA A 29 -13.50 1.65 -6.38
C ALA A 29 -13.45 1.26 -7.86
N PRO A 30 -12.42 0.49 -8.29
CA PRO A 30 -12.43 -0.13 -9.62
C PRO A 30 -13.51 -1.19 -9.70
N ALA A 31 -14.09 -1.41 -10.89
CA ALA A 31 -15.14 -2.42 -11.08
C ALA A 31 -14.67 -3.84 -10.76
N ARG A 32 -13.39 -4.14 -10.97
CA ARG A 32 -12.78 -5.44 -10.73
C ARG A 32 -11.30 -5.32 -10.39
N LEU A 33 -10.79 -6.34 -9.71
CA LEU A 33 -9.40 -6.50 -9.33
C LEU A 33 -8.92 -7.89 -9.72
N PHE A 34 -7.74 -7.97 -10.29
CA PHE A 34 -7.03 -9.21 -10.58
C PHE A 34 -6.03 -9.46 -9.47
N VAL A 35 -6.05 -10.65 -8.89
CA VAL A 35 -5.22 -10.99 -7.74
C VAL A 35 -4.44 -12.27 -7.97
N ALA A 36 -3.24 -12.34 -7.42
CA ALA A 36 -2.38 -13.53 -7.42
C ALA A 36 -1.69 -13.69 -6.07
N GLY A 37 -1.87 -14.83 -5.44
CA GLY A 37 -1.25 -15.18 -4.17
C GLY A 37 -2.16 -15.89 -3.19
N PRO A 38 -1.59 -16.51 -2.14
CA PRO A 38 -2.32 -17.36 -1.20
C PRO A 38 -2.96 -16.61 -0.03
N MET A 39 -2.87 -15.26 0.03
CA MET A 39 -3.39 -14.49 1.17
C MET A 39 -4.90 -14.66 1.31
N GLU A 40 -5.36 -14.75 2.56
CA GLU A 40 -6.77 -14.87 2.90
C GLU A 40 -7.61 -13.70 2.39
N ILE A 41 -8.83 -13.99 1.95
CA ILE A 41 -9.80 -13.01 1.45
C ILE A 41 -11.15 -13.25 2.16
N PRO A 42 -11.79 -12.19 2.72
CA PRO A 42 -11.39 -10.77 2.71
C PRO A 42 -10.04 -10.50 3.37
N LEU A 43 -9.31 -9.49 2.86
CA LEU A 43 -7.99 -9.16 3.38
C LEU A 43 -8.05 -8.79 4.87
N PRO A 44 -7.23 -9.41 5.72
CA PRO A 44 -7.15 -9.05 7.13
C PRO A 44 -6.74 -7.59 7.34
N SER A 45 -7.07 -7.04 8.49
CA SER A 45 -6.65 -5.71 8.96
C SER A 45 -5.66 -5.87 10.14
N PRO A 46 -4.85 -4.85 10.45
CA PRO A 46 -4.71 -3.60 9.70
C PRO A 46 -3.80 -3.71 8.48
N ARG A 47 -4.06 -2.88 7.47
CA ARG A 47 -3.27 -2.76 6.24
C ARG A 47 -2.72 -1.33 6.14
N VAL A 48 -1.41 -1.17 6.03
CA VAL A 48 -0.77 0.14 6.01
C VAL A 48 0.06 0.32 4.74
N SER A 49 -0.28 1.34 3.95
CA SER A 49 0.53 1.72 2.79
C SER A 49 1.80 2.45 3.21
N LEU A 50 2.95 1.99 2.73
CA LEU A 50 4.21 2.73 2.76
C LEU A 50 4.56 3.18 1.35
N VAL A 51 4.68 4.49 1.16
CA VAL A 51 4.92 5.09 -0.15
C VAL A 51 6.00 6.17 -0.09
N GLY A 52 6.68 6.39 -1.21
CA GLY A 52 7.66 7.45 -1.27
C GLY A 52 8.47 7.51 -2.55
N SER A 53 9.63 8.15 -2.47
CA SER A 53 10.53 8.39 -3.58
C SER A 53 11.04 7.10 -4.22
N ARG A 54 11.06 7.06 -5.56
CA ARG A 54 11.72 5.99 -6.32
C ARG A 54 13.25 6.11 -6.22
N LYS A 55 13.76 7.33 -6.11
CA LYS A 55 15.18 7.65 -5.90
C LYS A 55 15.38 8.08 -4.46
N ALA A 56 15.03 7.17 -3.53
CA ALA A 56 15.07 7.46 -2.12
C ALA A 56 16.51 7.64 -1.60
N SER A 57 16.66 8.55 -0.64
CA SER A 57 17.89 8.73 0.10
C SER A 57 18.19 7.49 0.96
N ARG A 58 19.43 7.36 1.41
CA ARG A 58 19.80 6.31 2.37
C ARG A 58 18.94 6.39 3.64
N ARG A 59 18.70 7.60 4.16
CA ARG A 59 17.87 7.86 5.33
C ARG A 59 16.41 7.44 5.10
N GLY A 60 15.85 7.78 3.92
CA GLY A 60 14.50 7.36 3.54
C GLY A 60 14.35 5.85 3.44
N LEU A 61 15.35 5.16 2.86
CA LEU A 61 15.35 3.70 2.80
C LEU A 61 15.46 3.04 4.18
N GLU A 62 16.24 3.61 5.09
CA GLU A 62 16.36 3.15 6.48
C GLU A 62 15.03 3.36 7.22
N ALA A 63 14.41 4.54 7.09
CA ALA A 63 13.10 4.83 7.66
C ALA A 63 12.02 3.86 7.15
N ALA A 64 11.95 3.61 5.84
CA ALA A 64 10.99 2.66 5.26
C ALA A 64 11.14 1.25 5.86
N ARG A 65 12.37 0.78 6.05
CA ARG A 65 12.63 -0.52 6.66
C ARG A 65 12.23 -0.57 8.14
N GLU A 66 12.52 0.49 8.87
CA GLU A 66 12.18 0.60 10.30
C GLU A 66 10.67 0.64 10.50
N ILE A 67 9.96 1.49 9.76
CA ILE A 67 8.50 1.61 9.80
C ILE A 67 7.85 0.26 9.43
N ALA A 68 8.29 -0.38 8.34
CA ALA A 68 7.75 -1.68 7.94
C ALA A 68 7.97 -2.75 9.01
N ARG A 69 9.18 -2.82 9.60
CA ARG A 69 9.48 -3.76 10.69
C ARG A 69 8.64 -3.51 11.95
N PHE A 70 8.42 -2.23 12.30
CA PHE A 70 7.55 -1.87 13.42
C PHE A 70 6.11 -2.35 13.17
N LEU A 71 5.55 -2.06 12.00
CA LEU A 71 4.19 -2.42 11.62
C LEU A 71 4.00 -3.95 11.56
N VAL A 72 4.99 -4.69 11.04
CA VAL A 72 4.99 -6.16 11.05
C VAL A 72 4.88 -6.71 12.47
N ARG A 73 5.62 -6.15 13.44
CA ARG A 73 5.52 -6.56 14.85
C ARG A 73 4.15 -6.24 15.48
N LYS A 74 3.35 -5.37 14.86
CA LYS A 74 1.95 -5.06 15.22
C LYS A 74 0.95 -5.83 14.36
N ASP A 75 1.38 -6.89 13.70
CA ASP A 75 0.60 -7.75 12.81
C ASP A 75 -0.05 -7.01 11.63
N ALA A 76 0.45 -5.83 11.27
CA ALA A 76 -0.04 -5.08 10.13
C ALA A 76 0.50 -5.63 8.81
N ILE A 77 -0.35 -5.64 7.79
CA ILE A 77 0.01 -5.97 6.42
C ILE A 77 0.63 -4.73 5.77
N ILE A 78 1.83 -4.88 5.24
CA ILE A 78 2.49 -3.81 4.48
C ILE A 78 1.91 -3.77 3.06
N VAL A 79 1.35 -2.64 2.67
CA VAL A 79 0.87 -2.40 1.32
C VAL A 79 1.83 -1.45 0.62
N SER A 80 2.22 -1.74 -0.62
CA SER A 80 3.02 -0.80 -1.41
C SER A 80 2.89 -1.08 -2.90
N GLY A 81 3.52 -0.23 -3.73
CA GLY A 81 3.30 -0.22 -5.17
C GLY A 81 4.35 -0.93 -6.01
N LEU A 82 5.29 -1.62 -5.37
CA LEU A 82 6.38 -2.35 -6.03
C LEU A 82 7.30 -1.47 -6.91
N ALA A 83 7.31 -0.15 -6.72
CA ALA A 83 8.26 0.74 -7.37
C ALA A 83 9.67 0.60 -6.74
N GLU A 84 10.69 1.16 -7.41
CA GLU A 84 12.01 1.31 -6.81
C GLU A 84 11.97 2.17 -5.54
N GLY A 85 13.02 2.15 -4.73
CA GLY A 85 13.17 3.00 -3.56
C GLY A 85 12.31 2.55 -2.37
N ILE A 86 11.45 3.43 -1.88
CA ILE A 86 10.66 3.21 -0.65
C ILE A 86 9.80 1.96 -0.74
N ASP A 87 9.10 1.74 -1.86
CA ASP A 87 8.20 0.60 -2.04
C ASP A 87 8.97 -0.73 -1.95
N THR A 88 10.09 -0.82 -2.66
CA THR A 88 10.98 -2.01 -2.60
C THR A 88 11.51 -2.23 -1.18
N ALA A 89 11.94 -1.17 -0.48
CA ALA A 89 12.45 -1.27 0.88
C ALA A 89 11.36 -1.75 1.86
N ALA A 90 10.13 -1.27 1.72
CA ALA A 90 8.99 -1.66 2.53
C ALA A 90 8.65 -3.15 2.36
N HIS A 91 8.46 -3.62 1.11
CA HIS A 91 8.18 -5.02 0.82
C HIS A 91 9.29 -5.95 1.31
N THR A 92 10.55 -5.61 1.00
CA THR A 92 11.71 -6.42 1.40
C THR A 92 11.84 -6.50 2.92
N SER A 93 11.58 -5.38 3.63
CA SER A 93 11.60 -5.37 5.09
C SER A 93 10.48 -6.24 5.67
N ALA A 94 9.27 -6.18 5.12
CA ALA A 94 8.16 -7.05 5.55
C ALA A 94 8.54 -8.54 5.40
N LEU A 95 9.05 -8.93 4.23
CA LEU A 95 9.47 -10.31 3.95
C LEU A 95 10.60 -10.79 4.88
N ASN A 96 11.59 -9.94 5.14
CA ASN A 96 12.74 -10.27 6.00
C ASN A 96 12.37 -10.38 7.50
N ASN A 97 11.22 -9.86 7.89
CA ASN A 97 10.72 -9.92 9.26
C ASN A 97 9.51 -10.86 9.42
N ALA A 98 9.33 -11.82 8.49
CA ALA A 98 8.24 -12.79 8.45
C ALA A 98 6.84 -12.13 8.49
N GLY A 99 6.74 -10.90 7.99
CA GLY A 99 5.49 -10.16 7.90
C GLY A 99 4.74 -10.43 6.59
N ARG A 100 3.48 -10.01 6.56
CA ARG A 100 2.62 -10.10 5.38
C ARG A 100 2.74 -8.83 4.54
N THR A 101 2.68 -8.99 3.21
CA THR A 101 2.72 -7.84 2.31
C THR A 101 1.80 -7.99 1.12
N VAL A 102 1.25 -6.87 0.64
CA VAL A 102 0.40 -6.78 -0.55
C VAL A 102 1.03 -5.79 -1.52
N ALA A 103 1.35 -6.24 -2.71
CA ALA A 103 1.81 -5.37 -3.78
C ALA A 103 0.63 -4.97 -4.67
N VAL A 104 0.39 -3.67 -4.83
CA VAL A 104 -0.59 -3.14 -5.78
C VAL A 104 0.17 -2.59 -6.98
N ILE A 105 -0.01 -3.21 -8.16
CA ILE A 105 0.80 -2.88 -9.34
C ILE A 105 0.02 -2.10 -10.40
N ALA A 106 0.75 -1.33 -11.23
CA ALA A 106 0.21 -0.50 -12.29
C ALA A 106 0.23 -1.20 -13.67
N THR A 107 0.54 -2.49 -13.68
CA THR A 107 0.65 -3.34 -14.86
C THR A 107 -0.29 -4.53 -14.71
N PRO A 108 -0.67 -5.23 -15.80
CA PRO A 108 -1.20 -6.58 -15.69
C PRO A 108 -0.31 -7.51 -14.86
N LEU A 109 -0.88 -8.54 -14.25
CA LEU A 109 -0.17 -9.46 -13.35
C LEU A 109 0.98 -10.22 -14.00
N ASP A 110 0.93 -10.43 -15.32
CA ASP A 110 1.96 -11.09 -16.13
C ASP A 110 3.14 -10.17 -16.50
N ARG A 111 3.12 -8.91 -16.08
CA ARG A 111 4.15 -7.92 -16.38
C ARG A 111 4.75 -7.31 -15.12
N SER A 112 6.06 -7.23 -15.07
CA SER A 112 6.79 -6.60 -13.96
C SER A 112 7.29 -5.21 -14.36
N TYR A 113 7.00 -4.22 -13.51
CA TYR A 113 7.54 -2.88 -13.64
C TYR A 113 7.84 -2.27 -12.27
N PRO A 114 9.09 -1.81 -12.03
CA PRO A 114 10.27 -1.91 -12.91
C PRO A 114 10.74 -3.36 -13.09
N ALA A 115 11.44 -3.66 -14.17
CA ALA A 115 11.93 -5.00 -14.46
C ALA A 115 12.87 -5.54 -13.37
N GLY A 116 13.61 -4.65 -12.68
CA GLY A 116 14.49 -5.01 -11.56
C GLY A 116 13.74 -5.62 -10.36
N ASN A 117 12.44 -5.38 -10.24
CA ASN A 117 11.58 -5.92 -9.18
C ASN A 117 10.82 -7.21 -9.59
N ALA A 118 11.11 -7.80 -10.76
CA ALA A 118 10.43 -9.00 -11.22
C ALA A 118 10.51 -10.15 -10.20
N GLY A 119 11.71 -10.44 -9.69
CA GLY A 119 11.89 -11.47 -8.67
C GLY A 119 11.17 -11.19 -7.35
N LEU A 120 11.04 -9.91 -6.97
CA LEU A 120 10.27 -9.51 -5.79
C LEU A 120 8.77 -9.67 -6.04
N GLN A 121 8.28 -9.29 -7.24
CA GLN A 121 6.88 -9.53 -7.64
C GLN A 121 6.54 -11.01 -7.61
N ASP A 122 7.37 -11.87 -8.21
CA ASP A 122 7.18 -13.31 -8.23
C ASP A 122 7.15 -13.92 -6.82
N LYS A 123 8.04 -13.44 -5.93
CA LYS A 123 8.05 -13.89 -4.53
C LYS A 123 6.75 -13.51 -3.82
N ILE A 124 6.30 -12.26 -3.96
CA ILE A 124 5.05 -11.79 -3.36
C ILE A 124 3.84 -12.55 -3.92
N MET A 125 3.81 -12.85 -5.22
CA MET A 125 2.77 -13.67 -5.83
C MET A 125 2.70 -15.09 -5.26
N ARG A 126 3.84 -15.70 -4.96
CA ARG A 126 3.87 -17.07 -4.43
C ARG A 126 3.55 -17.16 -2.94
N GLU A 127 3.94 -16.17 -2.16
CA GLU A 127 3.95 -16.26 -0.69
C GLU A 127 2.94 -15.30 -0.02
N HIS A 128 2.48 -14.26 -0.74
CA HIS A 128 1.63 -13.19 -0.22
C HIS A 128 0.50 -12.82 -1.18
N LEU A 129 0.39 -11.55 -1.63
CA LEU A 129 -0.61 -11.14 -2.61
C LEU A 129 -0.11 -10.02 -3.51
N VAL A 130 -0.33 -10.17 -4.82
CA VAL A 130 -0.21 -9.08 -5.79
C VAL A 130 -1.60 -8.75 -6.34
N ILE A 131 -1.90 -7.47 -6.45
CA ILE A 131 -3.19 -6.95 -6.91
C ILE A 131 -2.96 -6.01 -8.09
N SER A 132 -3.77 -6.16 -9.13
CA SER A 132 -3.83 -5.25 -10.27
C SER A 132 -5.29 -4.93 -10.62
N GLN A 133 -5.55 -3.74 -11.14
CA GLN A 133 -6.83 -3.42 -11.77
C GLN A 133 -6.79 -3.55 -13.30
N PHE A 134 -5.64 -3.98 -13.86
CA PHE A 134 -5.38 -4.10 -15.29
C PHE A 134 -5.41 -5.56 -15.71
N GLU A 135 -6.15 -5.86 -16.79
CA GLU A 135 -6.29 -7.22 -17.32
C GLU A 135 -5.05 -7.61 -18.13
N ILE A 136 -4.77 -8.92 -18.20
CA ILE A 136 -3.72 -9.46 -19.07
C ILE A 136 -4.03 -9.06 -20.52
N GLY A 137 -3.03 -8.45 -21.17
CA GLY A 137 -3.18 -7.86 -22.50
C GLY A 137 -3.35 -6.34 -22.51
N ASP A 138 -3.71 -5.72 -21.40
CA ASP A 138 -3.81 -4.26 -21.31
C ASP A 138 -2.46 -3.56 -21.53
N SER A 139 -2.53 -2.39 -22.15
CA SER A 139 -1.35 -1.53 -22.33
C SER A 139 -0.94 -0.86 -21.03
N VAL A 140 0.36 -0.77 -20.78
CA VAL A 140 0.91 -0.04 -19.63
C VAL A 140 1.03 1.44 -19.98
N LEU A 141 0.17 2.26 -19.41
CA LEU A 141 0.10 3.70 -19.64
C LEU A 141 0.54 4.47 -18.38
N LYS A 142 1.01 5.71 -18.55
CA LYS A 142 1.38 6.55 -17.39
C LYS A 142 0.22 6.76 -16.41
N GLN A 143 -0.99 6.89 -16.88
CA GLN A 143 -2.19 7.04 -16.05
C GLN A 143 -2.47 5.83 -15.16
N ASN A 144 -2.00 4.63 -15.52
CA ASN A 144 -2.19 3.42 -14.72
C ASN A 144 -1.58 3.59 -13.31
N PHE A 145 -0.48 4.34 -13.19
CA PHE A 145 0.15 4.61 -11.90
C PHE A 145 -0.73 5.48 -11.00
N ILE A 146 -1.51 6.41 -11.56
CA ILE A 146 -2.49 7.22 -10.82
C ILE A 146 -3.65 6.33 -10.35
N PHE A 147 -4.21 5.52 -11.24
CA PHE A 147 -5.29 4.60 -10.90
C PHE A 147 -4.86 3.57 -9.86
N ARG A 148 -3.65 3.01 -9.98
CA ARG A 148 -3.06 2.12 -9.00
C ARG A 148 -2.98 2.77 -7.60
N ASN A 149 -2.58 4.04 -7.53
CA ASN A 149 -2.50 4.76 -6.25
C ASN A 149 -3.87 4.89 -5.59
N ARG A 150 -4.95 5.12 -6.35
CA ARG A 150 -6.34 5.10 -5.84
C ARG A 150 -6.70 3.74 -5.26
N THR A 151 -6.42 2.68 -6.01
CA THR A 151 -6.66 1.30 -5.54
C THR A 151 -5.85 0.99 -4.28
N MET A 152 -4.61 1.44 -4.21
CA MET A 152 -3.75 1.24 -3.04
C MET A 152 -4.28 2.00 -1.81
N ALA A 153 -4.76 3.25 -1.98
CA ALA A 153 -5.42 4.00 -0.91
C ALA A 153 -6.71 3.30 -0.43
N LEU A 154 -7.51 2.78 -1.35
CA LEU A 154 -8.74 2.04 -1.03
C LEU A 154 -8.45 0.77 -0.22
N ILE A 155 -7.41 0.02 -0.58
CA ILE A 155 -7.04 -1.24 0.10
C ILE A 155 -6.51 -0.98 1.51
N SER A 156 -5.92 0.17 1.78
CA SER A 156 -5.20 0.46 3.02
C SER A 156 -6.09 1.09 4.09
N ASN A 157 -5.85 0.76 5.35
CA ASN A 157 -6.47 1.41 6.50
C ASN A 157 -5.79 2.73 6.85
N ALA A 158 -4.50 2.87 6.55
CA ALA A 158 -3.73 4.10 6.68
C ALA A 158 -2.64 4.17 5.60
N THR A 159 -2.13 5.37 5.33
CA THR A 159 -1.00 5.61 4.42
C THR A 159 0.10 6.39 5.14
N ILE A 160 1.36 6.00 4.95
CA ILE A 160 2.53 6.74 5.43
C ILE A 160 3.37 7.17 4.23
N ILE A 161 3.57 8.49 4.08
CA ILE A 161 4.56 9.05 3.14
C ILE A 161 5.90 9.09 3.87
N VAL A 162 6.85 8.25 3.43
CA VAL A 162 8.16 8.07 4.08
C VAL A 162 9.19 9.07 3.55
N GLU A 163 9.18 9.33 2.26
CA GLU A 163 10.03 10.32 1.59
C GLU A 163 9.35 10.83 0.32
N ALA A 164 9.31 12.14 0.12
CA ALA A 164 8.71 12.73 -1.07
C ALA A 164 9.38 14.06 -1.44
N LYS A 165 9.24 14.44 -2.71
CA LYS A 165 9.44 15.80 -3.23
C LYS A 165 8.11 16.28 -3.78
N ASP A 166 7.97 17.58 -4.04
CA ASP A 166 6.69 18.18 -4.48
C ASP A 166 6.13 17.59 -5.79
N ASP A 167 6.95 16.99 -6.63
CA ASP A 167 6.56 16.31 -7.86
C ASP A 167 6.38 14.79 -7.71
N SER A 168 6.46 14.26 -6.49
CA SER A 168 6.41 12.83 -6.23
C SER A 168 5.03 12.23 -6.45
N GLY A 169 4.97 11.11 -7.16
CA GLY A 169 3.73 10.34 -7.35
C GLY A 169 3.12 9.82 -6.04
N SER A 170 3.93 9.67 -4.97
CA SER A 170 3.46 9.30 -3.63
C SER A 170 2.52 10.34 -3.00
N LEU A 171 2.64 11.62 -3.39
CA LEU A 171 1.71 12.66 -2.95
C LEU A 171 0.29 12.45 -3.51
N HIS A 172 0.17 11.93 -4.73
CA HIS A 172 -1.14 11.52 -5.26
C HIS A 172 -1.79 10.44 -4.40
N GLN A 173 -1.01 9.47 -3.92
CA GLN A 173 -1.50 8.47 -2.96
C GLN A 173 -2.00 9.13 -1.67
N GLY A 174 -1.27 10.10 -1.13
CA GLY A 174 -1.68 10.84 0.06
C GLY A 174 -3.02 11.57 -0.13
N TRP A 175 -3.19 12.27 -1.24
CA TRP A 175 -4.47 12.93 -1.56
C TRP A 175 -5.62 11.94 -1.75
N GLU A 176 -5.38 10.77 -2.32
CA GLU A 176 -6.39 9.72 -2.43
C GLU A 176 -6.77 9.15 -1.06
N ALA A 177 -5.81 9.00 -0.13
CA ALA A 177 -6.09 8.57 1.23
C ALA A 177 -6.99 9.60 1.96
N LEU A 178 -6.64 10.89 1.91
CA LEU A 178 -7.45 11.96 2.49
C LEU A 178 -8.85 12.02 1.89
N ARG A 179 -8.98 11.86 0.57
CA ARG A 179 -10.30 11.85 -0.11
C ARG A 179 -11.20 10.70 0.36
N LEU A 180 -10.61 9.56 0.70
CA LEU A 180 -11.33 8.41 1.23
C LEU A 180 -11.57 8.49 2.75
N GLY A 181 -11.15 9.59 3.41
CA GLY A 181 -11.22 9.72 4.87
C GLY A 181 -10.28 8.76 5.61
N ARG A 182 -9.24 8.25 4.94
CA ARG A 182 -8.24 7.37 5.54
C ARG A 182 -7.14 8.17 6.21
N PRO A 183 -6.66 7.77 7.40
CA PRO A 183 -5.52 8.40 8.04
C PRO A 183 -4.31 8.47 7.10
N LEU A 184 -3.77 9.68 6.95
CA LEU A 184 -2.54 9.96 6.22
C LEU A 184 -1.49 10.46 7.18
N PHE A 185 -0.39 9.74 7.28
CA PHE A 185 0.77 10.13 8.06
C PHE A 185 1.89 10.58 7.12
N ILE A 186 2.62 11.61 7.54
CA ILE A 186 3.80 12.11 6.84
C ILE A 186 4.98 11.98 7.80
N TRP A 187 5.97 11.18 7.41
CA TRP A 187 7.17 10.98 8.20
C TRP A 187 7.89 12.31 8.44
N ARG A 188 8.33 12.54 9.67
CA ARG A 188 8.92 13.81 10.11
C ARG A 188 9.97 14.39 9.16
N ASP A 189 10.85 13.55 8.60
CA ASP A 189 11.92 13.99 7.72
C ASP A 189 11.42 14.69 6.44
N VAL A 190 10.22 14.34 5.96
CA VAL A 190 9.58 14.99 4.81
C VAL A 190 9.14 16.41 5.16
N LEU A 191 8.62 16.59 6.37
CA LEU A 191 8.10 17.88 6.86
C LEU A 191 9.23 18.78 7.35
N ASP A 192 10.36 18.22 7.73
CA ASP A 192 11.56 18.97 8.18
C ASP A 192 12.40 19.47 6.99
N ASP A 193 12.10 19.01 5.74
CA ASP A 193 12.74 19.54 4.54
C ASP A 193 12.01 20.81 4.06
N PRO A 194 12.62 22.00 4.19
CA PRO A 194 11.98 23.26 3.81
C PRO A 194 11.78 23.42 2.29
N SER A 195 12.41 22.56 1.49
CA SER A 195 12.24 22.58 0.03
C SER A 195 10.96 21.86 -0.43
N VAL A 196 10.28 21.13 0.46
CA VAL A 196 9.08 20.35 0.14
C VAL A 196 7.83 21.01 0.75
N LYS A 197 6.93 21.51 -0.10
CA LYS A 197 5.77 22.32 0.31
C LYS A 197 4.44 21.56 0.31
N VAL A 198 4.24 20.68 -0.67
CA VAL A 198 2.96 19.97 -0.82
C VAL A 198 2.59 19.12 0.40
N PRO A 199 3.49 18.39 1.06
CA PRO A 199 3.19 17.71 2.32
C PRO A 199 2.76 18.66 3.45
N GLN A 200 3.35 19.87 3.51
CA GLN A 200 2.93 20.90 4.48
C GLN A 200 1.46 21.34 4.23
N ASP A 201 1.05 21.43 2.98
CA ASP A 201 -0.33 21.74 2.66
C ASP A 201 -1.28 20.60 3.03
N MET A 202 -0.86 19.33 2.91
CA MET A 202 -1.66 18.17 3.30
C MET A 202 -2.03 18.19 4.79
N LEU A 203 -1.20 18.76 5.66
CA LEU A 203 -1.52 18.93 7.08
C LEU A 203 -2.80 19.75 7.29
N LYS A 204 -3.04 20.76 6.44
CA LYS A 204 -4.26 21.58 6.49
C LYS A 204 -5.53 20.81 6.13
N TYR A 205 -5.37 19.66 5.46
CA TYR A 205 -6.46 18.77 5.04
C TYR A 205 -6.56 17.50 5.87
N GLY A 206 -5.88 17.46 7.02
CA GLY A 206 -5.99 16.38 7.98
C GLY A 206 -4.90 15.30 7.91
N ALA A 207 -3.83 15.52 7.15
CA ALA A 207 -2.64 14.69 7.30
C ALA A 207 -1.99 14.92 8.67
N ILE A 208 -1.34 13.91 9.18
CA ILE A 208 -0.75 13.87 10.53
C ILE A 208 0.77 13.76 10.39
N ARG A 209 1.50 14.63 11.09
CA ARG A 209 2.95 14.47 11.24
C ARG A 209 3.22 13.22 12.06
N LEU A 210 4.11 12.36 11.61
CA LEU A 210 4.53 11.15 12.32
C LEU A 210 5.95 11.35 12.85
N ASP A 211 6.05 11.61 14.15
CA ASP A 211 7.35 11.75 14.84
C ASP A 211 7.78 10.42 15.46
N GLU A 212 6.85 9.69 16.09
CA GLU A 212 7.10 8.40 16.71
C GLU A 212 6.15 7.34 16.13
N LEU A 213 6.66 6.11 15.93
CA LEU A 213 5.92 5.06 15.21
C LEU A 213 4.65 4.61 15.93
N GLU A 214 4.62 4.72 17.24
CA GLU A 214 3.49 4.37 18.09
C GLU A 214 2.26 5.25 17.83
N GLU A 215 2.45 6.46 17.32
CA GLU A 215 1.38 7.43 17.04
C GLU A 215 0.40 6.94 15.96
N ILE A 216 0.81 5.97 15.13
CA ILE A 216 -0.08 5.39 14.13
C ILE A 216 -1.13 4.45 14.74
N LEU A 217 -0.81 3.80 15.87
CA LEU A 217 -1.60 2.70 16.41
C LEU A 217 -3.06 3.06 16.73
N PRO A 218 -3.38 4.23 17.32
CA PRO A 218 -4.75 4.61 17.60
C PRO A 218 -5.62 4.77 16.34
N SER A 219 -5.00 4.99 15.17
CA SER A 219 -5.70 5.16 13.89
C SER A 219 -5.88 3.85 13.12
N LEU A 220 -5.35 2.74 13.62
CA LEU A 220 -5.49 1.44 12.97
C LEU A 220 -6.67 0.65 13.56
N PRO A 221 -7.36 -0.15 12.73
CA PRO A 221 -8.34 -1.12 13.24
C PRO A 221 -7.68 -2.04 14.27
N GLN A 222 -8.34 -2.21 15.40
CA GLN A 222 -7.93 -3.18 16.42
C GLN A 222 -8.29 -4.59 15.92
N ASN A 223 -7.36 -5.54 16.00
CA ASN A 223 -7.68 -6.94 15.76
C ASN A 223 -8.53 -7.46 16.95
N GLU A 224 -9.81 -7.68 16.74
CA GLU A 224 -10.74 -8.20 17.76
C GLU A 224 -10.33 -9.60 18.26
N SER A 225 -9.51 -10.33 17.50
CA SER A 225 -9.04 -11.68 17.88
C SER A 225 -8.16 -11.75 19.14
N LEU A 226 -7.70 -10.61 19.68
CA LEU A 226 -6.96 -10.58 20.95
C LEU A 226 -7.84 -10.36 22.18
N LEU A 227 -9.11 -10.01 21.99
CA LEU A 227 -10.05 -9.78 23.13
C LEU A 227 -10.75 -11.05 23.60
N GLU A 228 -10.76 -12.14 22.81
CA GLU A 228 -11.39 -13.39 23.18
C GLU A 228 -10.51 -14.33 24.06
N ILE A 229 -9.26 -13.96 24.31
CA ILE A 229 -8.31 -14.80 25.11
C ILE A 229 -8.30 -14.40 26.60
N VAL A 230 -9.06 -13.38 27.01
CA VAL A 230 -9.09 -12.85 28.39
C VAL A 230 -10.49 -12.94 29.01
N GLN A 231 -11.27 -13.97 28.64
CA GLN A 231 -12.47 -14.35 29.40
C GLN A 231 -12.35 -15.76 29.94
#